data_ca9608d778650de8df84f134ab311c16
#
_entry.id   ca9608d778650de8df84f134ab311c16
#
_cell.length_a   1.000
_cell.length_b   1.000
_cell.length_c   1.000
_cell.angle_alpha   90.00
_cell.angle_beta   90.00
_cell.angle_gamma   90.00
#
_symmetry.space_group_name_H-M   'P 1'
#
loop_
_entity.id
_entity.type
_entity.pdbx_description
1 polymer ?
#
loop_
_entity_poly.entity_id
_entity_poly.type
_entity_poly.pdbx_seq_one_letter_code
_entity_poly.pdbx_strand_id
1 'polypeptide(L)' 'MDEIQCYECGKTIDETTLTKCPTCFKYFCGEHSFVMSGRPFCSRGCADYFFFGDPDD' A
#
# COMPACT_ATOMS: atom_id res chain seq x y z
N MET A 1 -17.85 -5.48 8.12
CA MET A 1 -17.73 -4.96 7.40
C MET A 1 -16.53 -4.94 6.82
N ASP A 2 -15.71 -4.47 7.00
CA ASP A 2 -14.65 -4.35 6.30
C ASP A 2 -13.62 -5.28 6.58
N GLU A 3 -13.47 -6.34 5.83
CA GLU A 3 -12.39 -7.26 6.00
C GLU A 3 -11.15 -6.63 5.47
N ILE A 4 -10.12 -6.61 6.28
CA ILE A 4 -8.83 -6.09 5.88
C ILE A 4 -8.05 -7.21 5.22
N GLN A 5 -7.75 -7.04 3.94
CA GLN A 5 -7.04 -8.06 3.20
C GLN A 5 -6.17 -7.42 2.14
N CYS A 6 -5.16 -8.15 1.70
CA CYS A 6 -4.25 -7.65 0.67
C CYS A 6 -5.02 -7.48 -0.64
N TYR A 7 -4.85 -6.33 -1.28
CA TYR A 7 -5.58 -6.07 -2.50
C TYR A 7 -5.05 -6.90 -3.67
N GLU A 8 -3.84 -7.43 -3.53
CA GLU A 8 -3.26 -8.24 -4.59
C GLU A 8 -3.58 -9.72 -4.44
N CYS A 9 -3.26 -10.29 -3.30
CA CYS A 9 -3.42 -11.73 -3.13
C CYS A 9 -4.61 -12.12 -2.26
N GLY A 10 -5.22 -11.17 -1.59
CA GLY A 10 -6.41 -11.47 -0.80
C GLY A 10 -6.16 -12.08 0.55
N LYS A 11 -4.91 -12.16 0.98
CA LYS A 11 -4.66 -12.71 2.31
C LYS A 11 -5.14 -11.74 3.36
N THR A 12 -5.71 -12.29 4.43
CA THR A 12 -6.25 -11.45 5.48
C THR A 12 -5.19 -11.15 6.53
N ILE A 13 -5.55 -10.27 7.45
CA ILE A 13 -4.60 -9.89 8.50
C ILE A 13 -4.29 -11.05 9.41
N ASP A 14 -5.18 -12.06 9.44
CA ASP A 14 -4.89 -13.25 10.23
C ASP A 14 -3.81 -14.11 9.57
N GLU A 15 -3.63 -13.98 8.27
CA GLU A 15 -2.66 -14.80 7.57
C GLU A 15 -1.34 -14.09 7.38
N THR A 16 -1.34 -12.78 7.32
CA THR A 16 -0.11 -12.05 7.10
C THR A 16 -0.27 -10.66 7.67
N THR A 17 0.84 -9.98 7.84
CA THR A 17 0.80 -8.61 8.33
C THR A 17 0.45 -7.69 7.16
N LEU A 18 -0.56 -6.88 7.35
CA LEU A 18 -1.00 -5.97 6.32
C LEU A 18 -0.65 -4.54 6.68
N THR A 19 -0.35 -3.75 5.68
CA THR A 19 0.00 -2.35 5.87
C THR A 19 -0.92 -1.50 5.02
N LYS A 20 -1.31 -0.36 5.53
CA LYS A 20 -2.20 0.53 4.80
C LYS A 20 -1.39 1.55 4.03
N CYS A 21 -1.71 1.71 2.77
CA CYS A 21 -1.03 2.68 1.92
C CYS A 21 -1.42 4.09 2.35
N PRO A 22 -0.45 4.98 2.58
CA PRO A 22 -0.78 6.34 3.01
C PRO A 22 -1.38 7.20 1.90
N THR A 23 -1.34 6.72 0.67
CA THR A 23 -1.83 7.50 -0.46
C THR A 23 -3.23 7.06 -0.89
N CYS A 24 -3.42 5.78 -1.13
CA CYS A 24 -4.72 5.30 -1.60
C CYS A 24 -5.48 4.53 -0.54
N PHE A 25 -4.85 4.29 0.61
CA PHE A 25 -5.49 3.64 1.75
C PHE A 25 -5.86 2.19 1.48
N LYS A 26 -5.19 1.55 0.55
CA LYS A 26 -5.41 0.13 0.33
C LYS A 26 -4.47 -0.67 1.22
N TYR A 27 -4.91 -1.87 1.60
CA TYR A 27 -4.10 -2.73 2.41
C TYR A 27 -3.32 -3.69 1.52
N PHE A 28 -2.10 -4.01 1.91
CA PHE A 28 -1.26 -4.91 1.15
C PHE A 28 -0.35 -5.69 2.09
N CYS A 29 0.04 -6.88 1.69
CA CYS A 29 0.92 -7.69 2.51
C CYS A 29 2.38 -7.31 2.23
N GLY A 30 3.25 -7.84 3.06
CA GLY A 30 4.66 -7.49 2.93
C GLY A 30 5.27 -7.90 1.61
N GLU A 31 4.70 -8.95 1.01
CA GLU A 31 5.26 -9.41 -0.25
C GLU A 31 4.89 -8.51 -1.42
N HIS A 32 3.81 -7.77 -1.28
CA HIS A 32 3.37 -6.89 -2.35
C HIS A 32 3.55 -5.42 -2.01
N SER A 33 4.28 -5.15 -0.95
CA SER A 33 4.52 -3.77 -0.57
C SER A 33 5.67 -3.19 -1.37
N PHE A 34 5.60 -1.90 -1.62
CA PHE A 34 6.68 -1.19 -2.29
C PHE A 34 7.22 -0.17 -1.30
N VAL A 35 8.44 -0.36 -0.86
CA VAL A 35 9.03 0.52 0.14
C VAL A 35 9.94 1.52 -0.53
N MET A 36 9.72 2.81 -0.25
CA MET A 36 10.56 3.86 -0.78
C MET A 36 10.86 4.83 0.36
N SER A 37 12.12 5.10 0.56
CA SER A 37 12.60 6.00 1.61
C SER A 37 12.08 5.58 2.98
N GLY A 38 11.98 4.27 3.20
CA GLY A 38 11.53 3.76 4.48
C GLY A 38 10.04 3.78 4.70
N ARG A 39 9.24 4.13 3.69
CA ARG A 39 7.80 4.17 3.81
C ARG A 39 7.17 3.12 2.91
N PRO A 40 6.17 2.42 3.41
CA PRO A 40 5.51 1.39 2.60
C PRO A 40 4.40 1.98 1.75
N PHE A 41 4.33 1.51 0.51
CA PHE A 41 3.29 1.95 -0.41
C PHE A 41 2.75 0.73 -1.14
N CYS A 42 1.57 0.86 -1.72
CA CYS A 42 0.98 -0.25 -2.44
C CYS A 42 1.65 -0.43 -3.80
N SER A 43 2.18 0.63 -4.38
CA SER A 43 2.89 0.54 -5.63
C SER A 43 3.72 1.79 -5.83
N ARG A 44 4.55 1.77 -6.87
CA ARG A 44 5.41 2.90 -7.13
C ARG A 44 4.58 4.15 -7.47
N GLY A 45 3.45 3.97 -8.12
CA GLY A 45 2.62 5.11 -8.45
C GLY A 45 2.20 5.88 -7.22
N CYS A 46 1.81 5.16 -6.17
CA CYS A 46 1.45 5.83 -4.93
C CYS A 46 2.65 6.47 -4.27
N ALA A 47 3.82 5.82 -4.35
CA ALA A 47 5.03 6.38 -3.78
C ALA A 47 5.41 7.68 -4.48
N ASP A 48 5.32 7.68 -5.81
CA ASP A 48 5.63 8.88 -6.57
C ASP A 48 4.65 9.98 -6.21
N TYR A 49 3.38 9.66 -6.10
CA TYR A 49 2.40 10.66 -5.75
C TYR A 49 2.67 11.23 -4.36
N PHE A 50 3.06 10.38 -3.44
CA PHE A 50 3.30 10.83 -2.07
C PHE A 50 4.49 11.79 -1.99
N PHE A 51 5.56 11.47 -2.71
CA PHE A 51 6.76 12.29 -2.62
C PHE A 51 6.79 13.45 -3.61
N PHE A 52 6.22 13.27 -4.77
CA PHE A 52 6.31 14.29 -5.81
C PHE A 52 4.98 14.96 -6.11
N GLY A 53 3.89 14.36 -5.67
CA GLY A 53 2.60 14.97 -5.87
C GLY A 53 2.05 14.78 -7.26
N ASP A 54 0.97 15.49 -7.54
CA ASP A 54 0.31 15.38 -8.82
C ASP A 54 1.14 16.07 -9.88
N PRO A 55 1.39 15.41 -11.00
CA PRO A 55 2.21 16.03 -12.04
C PRO A 55 1.59 17.28 -12.63
N ASP A 56 0.28 17.44 -12.44
CA ASP A 56 -0.35 18.62 -12.95
C ASP A 56 -0.22 19.81 -12.05
N ASP A 57 0.34 19.66 -10.90
CA ASP A 57 0.51 20.80 -10.00
C ASP A 57 1.75 21.63 -10.30
#